data_40b033a6513846e317486c53fc9b82ef
#
_entry.id   40b033a6513846e317486c53fc9b82ef
#
_cell.length_a   1.000
_cell.length_b   1.000
_cell.length_c   1.000
_cell.angle_alpha   90.00
_cell.angle_beta   90.00
_cell.angle_gamma   90.00
#
_symmetry.space_group_name_H-M   'P 1'
#
loop_
_entity.id
_entity.type
_entity.pdbx_description
1 polymer ?
#
loop_
_entity_poly.entity_id
_entity_poly.type
_entity_poly.pdbx_seq_one_letter_code
_entity_poly.pdbx_strand_id
1 'polypeptide(L)'
;MGVIPLVFGHRGASGYRPENTLESFALAFEQGADAIECDLLPTADGELIIRHDNYLSTTTDVASRPEFAHLKRLGTVGWQQEREDWFCEDFTLAELKSLRAIERLPELRPGSAKFDGQFALPTVDELLTADFAEGKHLILEVKHGDYFAAKGVPVAAILARKLTEIEWRSRGITLTIEAFQFKVLEQLQRVCGEVGEYVYLVDTWSDPSLNAAAAEIFDGISFNCELVWGTDLIELAKARGQKVFIWTARAEEAENTIEEYYARFILSGADGIFADQPDLLAACVRDMS
;
A
#
# COMPACT_ATOMS: atom_id res chain seq x y z
N MET A 1 17.44 -6.79 24.14
CA MET A 1 16.18 -7.24 23.54
C MET A 1 16.09 -6.52 22.20
N GLY A 2 15.86 -7.25 21.11
CA GLY A 2 15.61 -6.63 19.79
C GLY A 2 14.35 -5.79 19.81
N VAL A 3 14.21 -4.87 18.86
CA VAL A 3 12.96 -4.13 18.64
C VAL A 3 11.91 -5.13 18.19
N ILE A 4 10.75 -5.15 18.83
CA ILE A 4 9.60 -5.92 18.37
C ILE A 4 8.99 -5.15 17.22
N PRO A 5 8.94 -5.69 15.99
CA PRO A 5 8.40 -4.97 14.84
C PRO A 5 6.88 -4.84 14.91
N LEU A 6 6.36 -3.75 14.38
CA LEU A 6 4.94 -3.58 14.12
C LEU A 6 4.50 -4.46 12.94
N VAL A 7 3.26 -4.92 12.98
CA VAL A 7 2.64 -5.72 11.93
C VAL A 7 1.75 -4.83 11.07
N PHE A 8 2.05 -4.73 9.78
CA PHE A 8 1.27 -3.94 8.83
C PHE A 8 0.54 -4.87 7.85
N GLY A 9 -0.78 -4.71 7.75
CA GLY A 9 -1.57 -5.41 6.74
C GLY A 9 -1.38 -4.78 5.36
N HIS A 10 -0.60 -5.43 4.48
CA HIS A 10 -0.29 -4.98 3.12
C HIS A 10 -1.53 -5.08 2.23
N ARG A 11 -2.07 -3.93 1.82
CA ARG A 11 -3.38 -3.82 1.16
C ARG A 11 -4.51 -4.46 1.97
N GLY A 12 -4.38 -4.39 3.31
CA GLY A 12 -5.19 -5.11 4.27
C GLY A 12 -4.73 -6.54 4.52
N ALA A 13 -5.65 -7.45 4.82
CA ALA A 13 -5.40 -8.89 4.91
C ALA A 13 -5.54 -9.53 3.52
N SER A 14 -4.68 -9.11 2.58
CA SER A 14 -4.78 -9.44 1.14
C SER A 14 -4.57 -10.93 0.84
N GLY A 15 -4.00 -11.69 1.77
CA GLY A 15 -3.95 -13.16 1.67
C GLY A 15 -5.30 -13.85 1.87
N TYR A 16 -6.32 -13.13 2.38
CA TYR A 16 -7.62 -13.70 2.76
C TYR A 16 -8.83 -13.01 2.13
N ARG A 17 -8.65 -11.81 1.59
CA ARG A 17 -9.68 -11.00 0.92
C ARG A 17 -9.07 -10.30 -0.29
N PRO A 18 -9.82 -10.04 -1.34
CA PRO A 18 -9.36 -9.19 -2.43
C PRO A 18 -8.72 -7.90 -1.90
N GLU A 19 -7.50 -7.64 -2.35
CA GLU A 19 -6.65 -6.54 -1.89
C GLU A 19 -7.32 -5.17 -2.00
N ASN A 20 -6.93 -4.22 -1.14
CA ASN A 20 -7.38 -2.83 -1.22
C ASN A 20 -8.91 -2.68 -1.14
N THR A 21 -9.56 -3.47 -0.30
CA THR A 21 -11.00 -3.38 0.01
C THR A 21 -11.22 -3.04 1.49
N LEU A 22 -12.35 -2.40 1.83
CA LEU A 22 -12.66 -2.09 3.24
C LEU A 22 -12.74 -3.38 4.08
N GLU A 23 -13.22 -4.46 3.48
CA GLU A 23 -13.32 -5.77 4.12
C GLU A 23 -11.96 -6.41 4.37
N SER A 24 -10.97 -6.18 3.49
CA SER A 24 -9.59 -6.59 3.70
C SER A 24 -8.93 -5.78 4.82
N PHE A 25 -9.17 -4.48 4.89
CA PHE A 25 -8.64 -3.59 5.93
C PHE A 25 -9.22 -3.91 7.31
N ALA A 26 -10.53 -4.06 7.42
CA ALA A 26 -11.20 -4.44 8.66
C ALA A 26 -10.66 -5.78 9.19
N LEU A 27 -10.56 -6.79 8.30
CA LEU A 27 -10.01 -8.11 8.66
C LEU A 27 -8.57 -8.02 9.16
N ALA A 28 -7.71 -7.19 8.56
CA ALA A 28 -6.33 -7.04 9.02
C ALA A 28 -6.26 -6.55 10.46
N PHE A 29 -7.08 -5.58 10.86
CA PHE A 29 -7.15 -5.13 12.24
C PHE A 29 -7.73 -6.21 13.18
N GLU A 30 -8.74 -6.96 12.75
CA GLU A 30 -9.28 -8.10 13.52
C GLU A 30 -8.20 -9.17 13.74
N GLN A 31 -7.29 -9.35 12.79
CA GLN A 31 -6.16 -10.27 12.84
C GLN A 31 -4.97 -9.76 13.66
N GLY A 32 -5.05 -8.54 14.17
CA GLY A 32 -4.03 -7.97 15.07
C GLY A 32 -2.95 -7.16 14.36
N ALA A 33 -3.21 -6.65 13.16
CA ALA A 33 -2.34 -5.67 12.54
C ALA A 33 -2.33 -4.35 13.35
N ASP A 34 -1.14 -3.75 13.51
CA ASP A 34 -0.95 -2.44 14.14
C ASP A 34 -1.35 -1.31 13.20
N ALA A 35 -1.15 -1.51 11.89
CA ALA A 35 -1.56 -0.60 10.82
C ALA A 35 -2.03 -1.39 9.60
N ILE A 36 -2.77 -0.71 8.71
CA ILE A 36 -3.01 -1.20 7.35
C ILE A 36 -2.36 -0.26 6.35
N GLU A 37 -1.90 -0.82 5.25
CA GLU A 37 -1.43 -0.07 4.11
C GLU A 37 -2.45 -0.15 2.97
N CYS A 38 -2.54 0.94 2.18
CA CYS A 38 -3.34 1.00 0.97
C CYS A 38 -2.71 1.89 -0.09
N ASP A 39 -2.99 1.57 -1.34
CA ASP A 39 -2.45 2.25 -2.52
C ASP A 39 -3.45 3.26 -3.09
N LEU A 40 -3.00 4.45 -3.46
CA LEU A 40 -3.85 5.53 -3.97
C LEU A 40 -3.56 5.83 -5.44
N LEU A 41 -4.61 5.87 -6.26
CA LEU A 41 -4.58 6.29 -7.65
C LEU A 41 -5.66 7.34 -7.95
N PRO A 42 -5.38 8.29 -8.87
CA PRO A 42 -6.38 9.27 -9.29
C PRO A 42 -7.34 8.69 -10.32
N THR A 43 -8.58 9.17 -10.27
CA THR A 43 -9.62 8.91 -11.27
C THR A 43 -9.64 10.00 -12.35
N ALA A 44 -10.37 9.78 -13.46
CA ALA A 44 -10.52 10.77 -14.54
C ALA A 44 -11.13 12.11 -14.08
N ASP A 45 -11.98 12.07 -13.06
CA ASP A 45 -12.66 13.25 -12.49
C ASP A 45 -11.96 13.82 -11.24
N GLY A 46 -10.70 13.39 -10.95
CA GLY A 46 -9.85 13.99 -9.93
C GLY A 46 -10.18 13.59 -8.50
N GLU A 47 -10.72 12.40 -8.30
CA GLU A 47 -10.89 11.74 -7.02
C GLU A 47 -9.78 10.72 -6.76
N LEU A 48 -9.68 10.16 -5.55
CA LEU A 48 -8.73 9.11 -5.21
C LEU A 48 -9.44 7.80 -4.92
N ILE A 49 -9.12 6.79 -5.71
CA ILE A 49 -9.55 5.41 -5.52
C ILE A 49 -8.40 4.59 -4.91
N ILE A 50 -8.73 3.63 -4.06
CA ILE A 50 -7.73 2.76 -3.44
C ILE A 50 -7.48 1.56 -4.34
N ARG A 51 -6.28 1.50 -4.93
CA ARG A 51 -5.83 0.44 -5.84
C ARG A 51 -4.31 0.50 -6.06
N HIS A 52 -3.69 -0.66 -6.25
CA HIS A 52 -2.25 -0.75 -6.55
C HIS A 52 -1.91 -0.42 -8.00
N ASP A 53 -2.52 -1.15 -8.95
CA ASP A 53 -2.20 -0.99 -10.37
C ASP A 53 -3.10 0.06 -11.01
N ASN A 54 -2.53 0.86 -11.92
CA ASN A 54 -3.34 1.76 -12.74
C ASN A 54 -4.16 1.03 -13.82
N TYR A 55 -3.91 -0.26 -14.07
CA TYR A 55 -4.76 -1.11 -14.92
C TYR A 55 -5.73 -1.95 -14.06
N LEU A 56 -6.89 -2.29 -14.64
CA LEU A 56 -8.03 -2.78 -13.87
C LEU A 56 -8.27 -4.29 -13.94
N SER A 57 -7.83 -4.95 -15.02
CA SER A 57 -8.30 -6.32 -15.36
C SER A 57 -7.90 -7.40 -14.37
N THR A 58 -6.80 -7.23 -13.62
CA THR A 58 -6.27 -8.27 -12.73
C THR A 58 -6.89 -8.30 -11.35
N THR A 59 -7.51 -7.20 -10.93
CA THR A 59 -8.07 -7.06 -9.59
C THR A 59 -9.49 -6.50 -9.57
N THR A 60 -10.15 -6.44 -10.75
CA THR A 60 -11.57 -6.07 -10.88
C THR A 60 -12.29 -6.90 -11.94
N ASP A 61 -13.62 -6.88 -11.87
CA ASP A 61 -14.51 -7.53 -12.82
C ASP A 61 -14.67 -6.77 -14.16
N VAL A 62 -13.86 -5.75 -14.46
CA VAL A 62 -13.99 -4.88 -15.63
C VAL A 62 -14.03 -5.65 -16.96
N ALA A 63 -13.28 -6.76 -17.06
CA ALA A 63 -13.25 -7.58 -18.27
C ALA A 63 -14.60 -8.26 -18.59
N SER A 64 -15.48 -8.39 -17.58
CA SER A 64 -16.84 -8.92 -17.73
C SER A 64 -17.91 -7.83 -17.95
N ARG A 65 -17.49 -6.57 -18.06
CA ARG A 65 -18.36 -5.39 -18.13
C ARG A 65 -18.39 -4.80 -19.54
N PRO A 66 -19.33 -5.24 -20.39
CA PRO A 66 -19.37 -4.82 -21.81
C PRO A 66 -19.55 -3.30 -22.00
N GLU A 67 -20.17 -2.60 -21.06
CA GLU A 67 -20.32 -1.15 -21.08
C GLU A 67 -18.98 -0.41 -21.09
N PHE A 68 -17.91 -1.01 -20.58
CA PHE A 68 -16.56 -0.42 -20.54
C PHE A 68 -15.63 -0.92 -21.66
N ALA A 69 -16.12 -1.76 -22.58
CA ALA A 69 -15.29 -2.29 -23.67
C ALA A 69 -14.61 -1.18 -24.51
N HIS A 70 -15.26 -0.03 -24.67
CA HIS A 70 -14.77 1.11 -25.43
C HIS A 70 -13.60 1.86 -24.76
N LEU A 71 -13.36 1.66 -23.45
CA LEU A 71 -12.25 2.26 -22.70
C LEU A 71 -10.99 1.38 -22.71
N LYS A 72 -11.07 0.16 -23.24
CA LYS A 72 -9.89 -0.70 -23.36
C LYS A 72 -8.93 -0.14 -24.41
N ARG A 73 -7.68 0.06 -24.02
CA ARG A 73 -6.65 0.66 -24.90
C ARG A 73 -5.26 0.12 -24.61
N LEU A 74 -4.32 0.38 -25.51
CA LEU A 74 -2.90 0.27 -25.21
C LEU A 74 -2.50 1.44 -24.30
N GLY A 75 -1.84 1.15 -23.20
CA GLY A 75 -1.37 2.15 -22.25
C GLY A 75 -0.17 1.62 -21.46
N THR A 76 0.40 2.46 -20.60
CA THR A 76 1.57 2.09 -19.79
C THR A 76 1.18 1.82 -18.35
N VAL A 77 1.79 0.80 -17.76
CA VAL A 77 1.70 0.52 -16.32
C VAL A 77 2.75 1.40 -15.63
N GLY A 78 2.30 2.57 -15.11
CA GLY A 78 3.24 3.61 -14.71
C GLY A 78 4.19 3.96 -15.86
N TRP A 79 5.51 3.83 -15.63
CA TRP A 79 6.53 4.04 -16.66
C TRP A 79 7.11 2.74 -17.27
N GLN A 80 6.59 1.58 -16.89
CA GLN A 80 7.33 0.32 -17.10
C GLN A 80 6.97 -0.45 -18.36
N GLN A 81 5.70 -0.77 -18.59
CA GLN A 81 5.31 -1.68 -19.67
C GLN A 81 4.06 -1.18 -20.40
N GLU A 82 4.06 -1.37 -21.73
CA GLU A 82 2.83 -1.23 -22.51
C GLU A 82 1.95 -2.47 -22.30
N ARG A 83 0.66 -2.21 -22.08
CA ARG A 83 -0.36 -3.22 -21.88
C ARG A 83 -1.66 -2.79 -22.53
N GLU A 84 -2.37 -3.74 -23.15
CA GLU A 84 -3.73 -3.52 -23.59
C GLU A 84 -4.69 -3.87 -22.45
N ASP A 85 -5.24 -2.82 -21.80
CA ASP A 85 -6.07 -2.96 -20.61
C ASP A 85 -7.02 -1.75 -20.46
N TRP A 86 -7.80 -1.75 -19.39
CA TRP A 86 -8.54 -0.60 -18.89
C TRP A 86 -7.70 0.11 -17.84
N PHE A 87 -7.60 1.43 -17.91
CA PHE A 87 -6.76 2.21 -16.98
C PHE A 87 -7.59 3.08 -16.07
N CYS A 88 -7.25 3.12 -14.79
CA CYS A 88 -7.98 3.83 -13.74
C CYS A 88 -8.21 5.30 -14.08
N GLU A 89 -7.22 5.96 -14.70
CA GLU A 89 -7.28 7.35 -15.11
C GLU A 89 -8.25 7.65 -16.26
N ASP A 90 -8.83 6.64 -16.90
CA ASP A 90 -9.83 6.79 -17.95
C ASP A 90 -11.27 6.69 -17.43
N PHE A 91 -11.43 6.32 -16.14
CA PHE A 91 -12.72 6.12 -15.48
C PHE A 91 -13.03 7.24 -14.50
N THR A 92 -14.27 7.68 -14.47
CA THR A 92 -14.78 8.49 -13.38
C THR A 92 -14.91 7.65 -12.09
N LEU A 93 -14.96 8.31 -10.93
CA LEU A 93 -15.20 7.62 -9.67
C LEU A 93 -16.50 6.79 -9.71
N ALA A 94 -17.58 7.34 -10.29
CA ALA A 94 -18.86 6.64 -10.37
C ALA A 94 -18.76 5.34 -11.18
N GLU A 95 -18.00 5.33 -12.26
CA GLU A 95 -17.75 4.12 -13.05
C GLU A 95 -16.92 3.10 -12.29
N LEU A 96 -15.83 3.52 -11.64
CA LEU A 96 -15.01 2.63 -10.78
C LEU A 96 -15.82 2.03 -9.63
N LYS A 97 -16.70 2.80 -9.00
CA LYS A 97 -17.59 2.30 -7.93
C LYS A 97 -18.62 1.27 -8.42
N SER A 98 -18.89 1.19 -9.72
CA SER A 98 -19.73 0.14 -10.31
C SER A 98 -19.02 -1.21 -10.44
N LEU A 99 -17.69 -1.21 -10.46
CA LEU A 99 -16.86 -2.41 -10.51
C LEU A 99 -16.80 -3.12 -9.16
N ARG A 100 -16.34 -4.36 -9.19
CA ARG A 100 -16.12 -5.18 -8.00
C ARG A 100 -14.70 -5.72 -7.99
N ALA A 101 -14.13 -5.80 -6.79
CA ALA A 101 -12.81 -6.38 -6.58
C ALA A 101 -12.81 -7.89 -6.83
N ILE A 102 -11.70 -8.39 -7.37
CA ILE A 102 -11.41 -9.82 -7.52
C ILE A 102 -10.00 -10.11 -7.00
N GLU A 103 -9.75 -11.36 -6.63
CA GLU A 103 -8.45 -11.83 -6.17
C GLU A 103 -7.41 -11.80 -7.30
N ARG A 104 -6.23 -11.24 -7.01
CA ARG A 104 -5.09 -11.15 -7.94
C ARG A 104 -4.49 -12.52 -8.28
N LEU A 105 -4.41 -13.39 -7.27
CA LEU A 105 -3.72 -14.68 -7.31
C LEU A 105 -4.68 -15.85 -6.98
N PRO A 106 -5.77 -16.03 -7.74
CA PRO A 106 -6.84 -16.95 -7.37
C PRO A 106 -6.38 -18.40 -7.22
N GLU A 107 -5.36 -18.82 -7.97
CA GLU A 107 -4.77 -20.16 -7.87
C GLU A 107 -4.00 -20.38 -6.54
N LEU A 108 -3.33 -19.33 -6.03
CA LEU A 108 -2.61 -19.37 -4.76
C LEU A 108 -3.53 -19.06 -3.58
N ARG A 109 -4.54 -18.23 -3.78
CA ARG A 109 -5.45 -17.71 -2.76
C ARG A 109 -6.93 -18.07 -3.03
N PRO A 110 -7.24 -19.36 -3.20
CA PRO A 110 -8.62 -19.77 -3.51
C PRO A 110 -9.61 -19.42 -2.40
N GLY A 111 -9.13 -19.21 -1.17
CA GLY A 111 -9.93 -18.73 -0.05
C GLY A 111 -10.40 -17.28 -0.22
N SER A 112 -9.52 -16.41 -0.70
CA SER A 112 -9.80 -15.02 -1.02
C SER A 112 -10.67 -14.90 -2.27
N ALA A 113 -10.39 -15.69 -3.32
CA ALA A 113 -11.15 -15.70 -4.57
C ALA A 113 -12.65 -16.04 -4.40
N LYS A 114 -13.06 -16.65 -3.28
CA LYS A 114 -14.49 -16.85 -2.96
C LYS A 114 -15.26 -15.53 -2.77
N PHE A 115 -14.57 -14.44 -2.58
CA PHE A 115 -15.14 -13.11 -2.42
C PHE A 115 -15.12 -12.28 -3.69
N ASP A 116 -14.66 -12.84 -4.81
CA ASP A 116 -14.66 -12.17 -6.11
C ASP A 116 -16.05 -11.63 -6.45
N GLY A 117 -16.09 -10.38 -6.88
CA GLY A 117 -17.34 -9.72 -7.26
C GLY A 117 -18.21 -9.24 -6.10
N GLN A 118 -17.80 -9.42 -4.84
CA GLN A 118 -18.63 -9.07 -3.67
C GLN A 118 -18.30 -7.69 -3.12
N PHE A 119 -17.03 -7.24 -3.19
CA PHE A 119 -16.57 -6.01 -2.57
C PHE A 119 -16.42 -4.88 -3.57
N ALA A 120 -16.77 -3.66 -3.16
CA ALA A 120 -16.60 -2.46 -3.95
C ALA A 120 -15.14 -1.97 -3.89
N LEU A 121 -14.71 -1.19 -4.89
CA LEU A 121 -13.47 -0.45 -4.81
C LEU A 121 -13.65 0.75 -3.89
N PRO A 122 -12.87 0.90 -2.80
CA PRO A 122 -13.04 2.00 -1.87
C PRO A 122 -12.30 3.26 -2.31
N THR A 123 -12.73 4.39 -1.77
CA THR A 123 -12.01 5.67 -1.84
C THR A 123 -11.24 5.92 -0.54
N VAL A 124 -10.29 6.86 -0.59
CA VAL A 124 -9.62 7.33 0.63
C VAL A 124 -10.61 7.95 1.63
N ASP A 125 -11.66 8.62 1.12
CA ASP A 125 -12.72 9.22 1.94
C ASP A 125 -13.49 8.15 2.73
N GLU A 126 -13.87 7.06 2.05
CA GLU A 126 -14.55 5.92 2.68
C GLU A 126 -13.67 5.25 3.73
N LEU A 127 -12.36 5.07 3.46
CA LEU A 127 -11.43 4.51 4.44
C LEU A 127 -11.28 5.40 5.67
N LEU A 128 -11.04 6.71 5.49
CA LEU A 128 -10.85 7.65 6.59
C LEU A 128 -12.12 7.86 7.45
N THR A 129 -13.29 7.52 6.91
CA THR A 129 -14.57 7.62 7.62
C THR A 129 -15.13 6.29 8.11
N ALA A 130 -14.49 5.17 7.75
CA ALA A 130 -14.91 3.84 8.19
C ALA A 130 -14.83 3.68 9.73
N ASP A 131 -15.81 3.02 10.33
CA ASP A 131 -15.88 2.85 11.80
C ASP A 131 -14.66 2.06 12.32
N PHE A 132 -14.21 1.03 11.59
CA PHE A 132 -13.06 0.21 11.99
C PHE A 132 -11.74 0.99 11.96
N ALA A 133 -11.66 2.14 11.27
CA ALA A 133 -10.45 2.95 11.16
C ALA A 133 -10.26 3.90 12.36
N GLU A 134 -11.27 4.06 13.23
CA GLU A 134 -11.18 4.94 14.38
C GLU A 134 -10.07 4.51 15.35
N GLY A 135 -9.19 5.45 15.70
CA GLY A 135 -8.03 5.20 16.56
C GLY A 135 -6.94 4.34 15.92
N LYS A 136 -6.99 4.09 14.61
CA LYS A 136 -6.06 3.21 13.90
C LYS A 136 -4.96 3.97 13.16
N HIS A 137 -3.91 3.26 12.82
CA HIS A 137 -2.83 3.74 11.96
C HIS A 137 -3.07 3.28 10.53
N LEU A 138 -3.06 4.22 9.59
CA LEU A 138 -3.23 3.97 8.16
C LEU A 138 -2.01 4.45 7.40
N ILE A 139 -1.49 3.62 6.51
CA ILE A 139 -0.35 3.89 5.66
C ILE A 139 -0.88 4.08 4.24
N LEU A 140 -0.65 5.27 3.66
CA LEU A 140 -1.18 5.68 2.37
C LEU A 140 -0.04 5.77 1.36
N GLU A 141 0.07 4.82 0.43
CA GLU A 141 1.04 4.89 -0.65
C GLU A 141 0.46 5.65 -1.86
N VAL A 142 1.15 6.69 -2.33
CA VAL A 142 0.82 7.35 -3.59
C VAL A 142 1.54 6.66 -4.74
N LYS A 143 0.76 5.97 -5.58
CA LYS A 143 1.28 5.23 -6.74
C LYS A 143 1.52 6.14 -7.94
N HIS A 144 2.65 5.92 -8.64
CA HIS A 144 2.95 6.51 -9.94
C HIS A 144 2.76 8.04 -10.02
N GLY A 145 3.08 8.76 -8.93
CA GLY A 145 2.80 10.20 -8.83
C GLY A 145 3.51 11.04 -9.91
N ASP A 146 4.71 10.66 -10.35
CA ASP A 146 5.45 11.29 -11.45
C ASP A 146 4.79 11.04 -12.82
N TYR A 147 4.29 9.83 -13.07
CA TYR A 147 3.54 9.47 -14.27
C TYR A 147 2.26 10.32 -14.38
N PHE A 148 1.50 10.42 -13.29
CA PHE A 148 0.29 11.24 -13.28
C PHE A 148 0.59 12.73 -13.36
N ALA A 149 1.65 13.20 -12.74
CA ALA A 149 2.10 14.60 -12.87
C ALA A 149 2.46 14.96 -14.32
N ALA A 150 3.12 14.06 -15.05
CA ALA A 150 3.40 14.25 -16.48
C ALA A 150 2.13 14.30 -17.34
N LYS A 151 1.03 13.70 -16.89
CA LYS A 151 -0.31 13.80 -17.52
C LYS A 151 -1.12 15.02 -17.04
N GLY A 152 -0.54 15.87 -16.17
CA GLY A 152 -1.21 17.04 -15.63
C GLY A 152 -2.16 16.75 -14.45
N VAL A 153 -2.08 15.54 -13.85
CA VAL A 153 -2.90 15.16 -12.70
C VAL A 153 -2.09 15.35 -11.41
N PRO A 154 -2.45 16.33 -10.55
CA PRO A 154 -1.68 16.68 -9.37
C PRO A 154 -2.07 15.82 -8.16
N VAL A 155 -1.72 14.53 -8.14
CA VAL A 155 -2.14 13.56 -7.11
C VAL A 155 -1.86 14.04 -5.69
N ALA A 156 -0.69 14.65 -5.44
CA ALA A 156 -0.33 15.19 -4.13
C ALA A 156 -1.28 16.31 -3.66
N ALA A 157 -1.72 17.18 -4.58
CA ALA A 157 -2.67 18.25 -4.24
C ALA A 157 -4.08 17.68 -4.01
N ILE A 158 -4.47 16.62 -4.74
CA ILE A 158 -5.74 15.93 -4.52
C ILE A 158 -5.75 15.31 -3.12
N LEU A 159 -4.70 14.58 -2.74
CA LEU A 159 -4.60 13.98 -1.39
C LEU A 159 -4.61 15.06 -0.30
N ALA A 160 -3.84 16.14 -0.46
CA ALA A 160 -3.83 17.23 0.51
C ALA A 160 -5.22 17.86 0.71
N ARG A 161 -5.99 18.04 -0.37
CA ARG A 161 -7.38 18.50 -0.32
C ARG A 161 -8.24 17.53 0.49
N LYS A 162 -8.20 16.23 0.19
CA LYS A 162 -8.95 15.18 0.89
C LYS A 162 -8.63 15.17 2.39
N LEU A 163 -7.35 15.22 2.75
CA LEU A 163 -6.91 15.25 4.16
C LEU A 163 -7.30 16.53 4.90
N THR A 164 -7.67 17.59 4.18
CA THR A 164 -8.19 18.84 4.75
C THR A 164 -9.70 18.82 4.91
N GLU A 165 -10.42 18.16 3.98
CA GLU A 165 -11.88 18.11 3.95
C GLU A 165 -12.45 17.09 4.94
N ILE A 166 -11.69 16.05 5.30
CA ILE A 166 -12.14 14.95 6.18
C ILE A 166 -11.60 15.15 7.60
N GLU A 167 -12.45 15.00 8.59
CA GLU A 167 -12.12 15.16 10.02
C GLU A 167 -11.46 13.91 10.63
N TRP A 168 -10.49 13.31 9.91
CA TRP A 168 -9.83 12.07 10.34
C TRP A 168 -9.06 12.20 11.66
N ARG A 169 -8.48 13.39 11.95
CA ARG A 169 -7.75 13.63 13.21
C ARG A 169 -8.64 13.53 14.44
N SER A 170 -9.88 14.03 14.36
CA SER A 170 -10.84 13.95 15.46
C SER A 170 -11.27 12.51 15.76
N ARG A 171 -11.06 11.61 14.81
CA ARG A 171 -11.29 10.17 14.95
C ARG A 171 -10.07 9.43 15.55
N GLY A 172 -9.00 10.14 15.93
CA GLY A 172 -7.79 9.52 16.48
C GLY A 172 -6.97 8.71 15.47
N ILE A 173 -7.24 8.86 14.17
CA ILE A 173 -6.47 8.19 13.11
C ILE A 173 -5.07 8.79 13.07
N THR A 174 -4.06 7.95 12.88
CA THR A 174 -2.68 8.36 12.58
C THR A 174 -2.33 7.95 11.15
N LEU A 175 -1.49 8.73 10.47
CA LEU A 175 -1.14 8.51 9.08
C LEU A 175 0.36 8.35 8.89
N THR A 176 0.74 7.46 7.98
CA THR A 176 2.02 7.47 7.28
C THR A 176 1.74 7.65 5.79
N ILE A 177 2.54 8.46 5.11
CA ILE A 177 2.46 8.65 3.66
C ILE A 177 3.72 8.06 3.03
N GLU A 178 3.54 7.24 2.00
CA GLU A 178 4.63 6.56 1.32
C GLU A 178 4.63 6.84 -0.20
N ALA A 179 5.81 6.82 -0.79
CA ALA A 179 5.97 6.83 -2.25
C ALA A 179 7.35 6.30 -2.66
N PHE A 180 7.43 5.66 -3.83
CA PHE A 180 8.70 5.25 -4.46
C PHE A 180 9.45 6.42 -5.10
N GLN A 181 8.74 7.45 -5.56
CA GLN A 181 9.35 8.58 -6.24
C GLN A 181 9.73 9.64 -5.21
N PHE A 182 11.03 9.82 -5.00
CA PHE A 182 11.60 10.75 -4.02
C PHE A 182 10.97 12.17 -4.12
N LYS A 183 10.91 12.73 -5.33
CA LYS A 183 10.33 14.07 -5.54
C LYS A 183 8.82 14.13 -5.33
N VAL A 184 8.12 13.03 -5.53
CA VAL A 184 6.68 12.94 -5.22
C VAL A 184 6.49 12.98 -3.71
N LEU A 185 7.32 12.25 -2.96
CA LEU A 185 7.26 12.25 -1.50
C LEU A 185 7.62 13.62 -0.91
N GLU A 186 8.65 14.31 -1.44
CA GLU A 186 8.96 15.72 -1.08
C GLU A 186 7.76 16.65 -1.36
N GLN A 187 7.09 16.46 -2.50
CA GLN A 187 5.91 17.26 -2.83
C GLN A 187 4.76 16.96 -1.86
N LEU A 188 4.50 15.69 -1.55
CA LEU A 188 3.48 15.28 -0.58
C LEU A 188 3.74 15.90 0.78
N GLN A 189 4.97 15.81 1.31
CA GLN A 189 5.36 16.42 2.57
C GLN A 189 5.11 17.95 2.58
N ARG A 190 5.45 18.61 1.48
CA ARG A 190 5.27 20.07 1.36
C ARG A 190 3.80 20.48 1.33
N VAL A 191 2.91 19.72 0.63
CA VAL A 191 1.51 20.15 0.43
C VAL A 191 0.56 19.58 1.48
N CYS A 192 0.83 18.39 2.02
CA CYS A 192 0.04 17.80 3.10
C CYS A 192 0.49 18.30 4.49
N GLY A 193 1.76 18.75 4.62
CA GLY A 193 2.29 19.30 5.88
C GLY A 193 2.39 18.24 6.99
N GLU A 194 2.10 18.62 8.22
CA GLU A 194 2.20 17.76 9.41
C GLU A 194 0.98 16.84 9.56
N VAL A 195 0.78 15.92 8.60
CA VAL A 195 -0.31 14.93 8.67
C VAL A 195 0.11 13.64 9.36
N GLY A 196 1.40 13.35 9.38
CA GLY A 196 1.96 12.13 9.94
C GLY A 196 3.40 11.94 9.48
N GLU A 197 3.83 10.69 9.36
CA GLU A 197 5.18 10.33 8.93
C GLU A 197 5.26 10.22 7.41
N TYR A 198 6.44 10.53 6.86
CA TYR A 198 6.75 10.36 5.46
C TYR A 198 7.85 9.32 5.29
N VAL A 199 7.57 8.26 4.52
CA VAL A 199 8.44 7.09 4.37
C VAL A 199 8.78 6.87 2.91
N TYR A 200 10.09 6.85 2.60
CA TYR A 200 10.58 6.63 1.25
C TYR A 200 10.65 5.13 0.94
N LEU A 201 9.97 4.69 -0.12
CA LEU A 201 9.96 3.30 -0.56
C LEU A 201 11.13 3.01 -1.50
N VAL A 202 11.85 1.92 -1.24
CA VAL A 202 13.04 1.49 -1.99
C VAL A 202 12.86 0.07 -2.51
N ASP A 203 13.01 -0.08 -3.82
CA ASP A 203 13.01 -1.37 -4.52
C ASP A 203 14.37 -1.64 -5.17
N THR A 204 14.54 -2.81 -5.75
CA THR A 204 15.75 -3.27 -6.46
C THR A 204 16.14 -2.35 -7.63
N TRP A 205 15.20 -1.63 -8.21
CA TRP A 205 15.39 -0.65 -9.29
C TRP A 205 15.61 0.79 -8.81
N SER A 206 15.47 1.07 -7.50
CA SER A 206 15.66 2.42 -6.94
C SER A 206 17.14 2.85 -6.99
N ASP A 207 17.38 4.16 -7.10
CA ASP A 207 18.74 4.72 -7.04
C ASP A 207 19.25 4.71 -5.58
N PRO A 208 20.29 3.90 -5.26
CA PRO A 208 20.78 3.81 -3.88
C PRO A 208 21.35 5.13 -3.34
N SER A 209 21.73 6.07 -4.21
CA SER A 209 22.25 7.38 -3.78
C SER A 209 21.18 8.22 -3.08
N LEU A 210 19.90 7.96 -3.34
CA LEU A 210 18.79 8.66 -2.70
C LEU A 210 18.53 8.21 -1.25
N ASN A 211 19.02 7.04 -0.84
CA ASN A 211 18.80 6.54 0.53
C ASN A 211 19.43 7.48 1.59
N ALA A 212 20.61 8.05 1.29
CA ALA A 212 21.24 9.00 2.19
C ALA A 212 20.50 10.34 2.22
N ALA A 213 20.01 10.82 1.07
CA ALA A 213 19.21 12.03 0.99
C ALA A 213 17.84 11.86 1.66
N ALA A 214 17.23 10.67 1.58
CA ALA A 214 15.99 10.37 2.27
C ALA A 214 16.11 10.52 3.78
N ALA A 215 17.26 10.15 4.37
CA ALA A 215 17.50 10.26 5.80
C ALA A 215 17.57 11.71 6.32
N GLU A 216 17.85 12.67 5.44
CA GLU A 216 17.90 14.10 5.80
C GLU A 216 16.51 14.78 5.74
N ILE A 217 15.52 14.12 5.10
CA ILE A 217 14.24 14.75 4.74
C ILE A 217 13.04 14.01 5.30
N PHE A 218 13.07 12.67 5.30
CA PHE A 218 11.93 11.85 5.64
C PHE A 218 12.11 11.09 6.95
N ASP A 219 10.99 10.80 7.62
CA ASP A 219 10.95 10.14 8.93
C ASP A 219 11.38 8.67 8.87
N GLY A 220 11.23 8.03 7.70
CA GLY A 220 11.56 6.64 7.54
C GLY A 220 11.88 6.23 6.10
N ILE A 221 12.30 4.98 6.00
CA ILE A 221 12.61 4.31 4.74
C ILE A 221 12.03 2.89 4.79
N SER A 222 11.48 2.42 3.69
CA SER A 222 10.87 1.09 3.60
C SER A 222 11.49 0.32 2.43
N PHE A 223 12.10 -0.82 2.72
CA PHE A 223 12.86 -1.61 1.75
C PHE A 223 12.08 -2.81 1.24
N ASN A 224 12.23 -3.11 -0.05
CA ASN A 224 11.97 -4.46 -0.53
C ASN A 224 12.84 -5.47 0.25
N CYS A 225 12.23 -6.54 0.75
CA CYS A 225 12.90 -7.54 1.57
C CYS A 225 14.13 -8.18 0.87
N GLU A 226 14.12 -8.29 -0.46
CA GLU A 226 15.26 -8.82 -1.22
C GLU A 226 16.54 -7.98 -1.07
N LEU A 227 16.39 -6.66 -0.81
CA LEU A 227 17.53 -5.75 -0.63
C LEU A 227 18.21 -5.89 0.73
N VAL A 228 17.49 -6.35 1.74
CA VAL A 228 17.99 -6.32 3.13
C VAL A 228 18.70 -7.61 3.53
N TRP A 229 18.43 -8.72 2.83
CA TRP A 229 19.03 -10.00 3.20
C TRP A 229 20.54 -10.05 2.96
N GLY A 230 21.31 -10.16 4.07
CA GLY A 230 22.77 -10.22 4.03
C GLY A 230 23.44 -8.87 3.79
N THR A 231 22.74 -7.77 4.00
CA THR A 231 23.26 -6.39 3.92
C THR A 231 23.11 -5.68 5.26
N ASP A 232 23.72 -4.51 5.40
CA ASP A 232 23.64 -3.62 6.56
C ASP A 232 22.68 -2.42 6.36
N LEU A 233 21.78 -2.50 5.37
CA LEU A 233 20.89 -1.39 5.01
C LEU A 233 19.98 -0.94 6.16
N ILE A 234 19.45 -1.89 6.93
CA ILE A 234 18.58 -1.60 8.08
C ILE A 234 19.38 -0.86 9.16
N GLU A 235 20.56 -1.38 9.53
CA GLU A 235 21.44 -0.78 10.52
C GLU A 235 21.90 0.63 10.11
N LEU A 236 22.26 0.81 8.83
CA LEU A 236 22.68 2.08 8.29
C LEU A 236 21.55 3.13 8.31
N ALA A 237 20.32 2.75 7.98
CA ALA A 237 19.16 3.64 8.03
C ALA A 237 18.82 4.02 9.50
N LYS A 238 18.82 3.04 10.40
CA LYS A 238 18.58 3.27 11.84
C LYS A 238 19.67 4.14 12.47
N ALA A 239 20.93 3.97 12.08
CA ALA A 239 22.03 4.81 12.54
C ALA A 239 21.87 6.30 12.13
N ARG A 240 21.06 6.58 11.11
CA ARG A 240 20.67 7.93 10.67
C ARG A 240 19.39 8.43 11.34
N GLY A 241 18.79 7.65 12.24
CA GLY A 241 17.58 8.03 12.98
C GLY A 241 16.26 7.74 12.24
N GLN A 242 16.30 7.06 11.10
CA GLN A 242 15.09 6.71 10.34
C GLN A 242 14.35 5.54 10.99
N LYS A 243 13.02 5.55 10.90
CA LYS A 243 12.22 4.33 10.99
C LYS A 243 12.48 3.45 9.77
N VAL A 244 12.55 2.14 9.99
CA VAL A 244 12.84 1.20 8.90
C VAL A 244 11.72 0.18 8.81
N PHE A 245 11.10 0.10 7.64
CA PHE A 245 10.09 -0.90 7.34
C PHE A 245 10.59 -1.84 6.26
N ILE A 246 10.01 -3.03 6.17
CA ILE A 246 10.30 -4.00 5.11
C ILE A 246 9.02 -4.59 4.53
N TRP A 247 9.02 -4.82 3.23
CA TRP A 247 7.91 -5.35 2.44
C TRP A 247 8.38 -6.35 1.40
N THR A 248 7.63 -7.34 1.03
CA THR A 248 6.38 -7.80 1.61
C THR A 248 6.57 -9.24 2.09
N ALA A 249 6.18 -9.54 3.29
CA ALA A 249 6.17 -10.91 3.80
C ALA A 249 4.88 -11.63 3.35
N ARG A 250 5.03 -12.75 2.65
CA ARG A 250 3.94 -13.56 2.10
C ARG A 250 4.09 -15.01 2.52
N ALA A 251 3.09 -15.55 3.19
CA ALA A 251 3.13 -16.92 3.67
C ALA A 251 3.35 -17.95 2.56
N GLU A 252 2.89 -17.65 1.36
CA GLU A 252 3.06 -18.52 0.18
C GLU A 252 4.52 -18.65 -0.28
N GLU A 253 5.40 -17.76 0.17
CA GLU A 253 6.84 -17.77 -0.14
C GLU A 253 7.66 -18.57 0.90
N ALA A 254 7.01 -19.15 1.92
CA ALA A 254 7.69 -19.96 2.91
C ALA A 254 8.16 -21.31 2.31
N GLU A 255 9.48 -21.50 2.25
CA GLU A 255 10.08 -22.74 1.74
C GLU A 255 10.04 -23.89 2.76
N ASN A 256 10.09 -23.55 4.06
CA ASN A 256 10.08 -24.51 5.17
C ASN A 256 8.82 -24.30 6.03
N THR A 257 8.97 -23.83 7.28
CA THR A 257 7.84 -23.50 8.15
C THR A 257 7.50 -22.03 8.10
N ILE A 258 6.24 -21.71 8.42
CA ILE A 258 5.77 -20.33 8.53
C ILE A 258 6.56 -19.55 9.59
N GLU A 259 6.86 -20.22 10.71
CA GLU A 259 7.61 -19.65 11.83
C GLU A 259 9.04 -19.29 11.41
N GLU A 260 9.75 -20.18 10.70
CA GLU A 260 11.09 -19.90 10.18
C GLU A 260 11.09 -18.75 9.17
N TYR A 261 10.10 -18.71 8.30
CA TYR A 261 9.95 -17.64 7.30
C TYR A 261 9.76 -16.27 7.99
N TYR A 262 8.79 -16.14 8.88
CA TYR A 262 8.53 -14.87 9.56
C TYR A 262 9.61 -14.50 10.58
N ALA A 263 10.26 -15.47 11.21
CA ALA A 263 11.39 -15.20 12.12
C ALA A 263 12.50 -14.42 11.42
N ARG A 264 12.78 -14.69 10.14
CA ARG A 264 13.75 -13.94 9.34
C ARG A 264 13.43 -12.45 9.25
N PHE A 265 12.16 -12.11 9.07
CA PHE A 265 11.67 -10.72 9.06
C PHE A 265 11.74 -10.10 10.45
N ILE A 266 11.27 -10.79 11.47
CA ILE A 266 11.23 -10.29 12.86
C ILE A 266 12.65 -10.02 13.37
N LEU A 267 13.60 -10.89 13.07
CA LEU A 267 15.00 -10.75 13.48
C LEU A 267 15.82 -9.78 12.62
N SER A 268 15.27 -9.25 11.56
CA SER A 268 15.96 -8.28 10.70
C SER A 268 16.31 -6.97 11.41
N GLY A 269 15.59 -6.64 12.48
CA GLY A 269 15.74 -5.39 13.21
C GLY A 269 14.90 -4.23 12.63
N ALA A 270 14.03 -4.48 11.63
CA ALA A 270 13.09 -3.48 11.13
C ALA A 270 12.08 -3.07 12.21
N ASP A 271 11.55 -1.86 12.11
CA ASP A 271 10.53 -1.32 13.03
C ASP A 271 9.11 -1.74 12.65
N GLY A 272 8.89 -2.14 11.38
CA GLY A 272 7.61 -2.62 10.90
C GLY A 272 7.76 -3.54 9.69
N ILE A 273 6.79 -4.45 9.52
CA ILE A 273 6.79 -5.47 8.47
C ILE A 273 5.43 -5.48 7.80
N PHE A 274 5.40 -5.29 6.47
CA PHE A 274 4.19 -5.45 5.67
C PHE A 274 3.96 -6.92 5.35
N ALA A 275 2.77 -7.41 5.63
CA ALA A 275 2.40 -8.81 5.40
C ALA A 275 1.02 -8.94 4.75
N ASP A 276 0.90 -9.90 3.81
CA ASP A 276 -0.37 -10.26 3.19
C ASP A 276 -1.24 -11.12 4.13
N GLN A 277 -0.61 -11.80 5.12
CA GLN A 277 -1.27 -12.58 6.18
C GLN A 277 -0.86 -12.03 7.56
N PRO A 278 -1.49 -10.93 8.01
CA PRO A 278 -1.07 -10.25 9.25
C PRO A 278 -1.27 -11.10 10.51
N ASP A 279 -2.25 -12.00 10.55
CA ASP A 279 -2.47 -12.92 11.67
C ASP A 279 -1.30 -13.88 11.92
N LEU A 280 -0.72 -14.42 10.83
CA LEU A 280 0.43 -15.32 10.92
C LEU A 280 1.67 -14.59 11.41
N LEU A 281 1.95 -13.41 10.87
CA LEU A 281 3.07 -12.58 11.35
C LEU A 281 2.85 -12.15 12.81
N ALA A 282 1.65 -11.70 13.18
CA ALA A 282 1.32 -11.30 14.55
C ALA A 282 1.45 -12.46 15.54
N ALA A 283 1.11 -13.68 15.15
CA ALA A 283 1.34 -14.86 15.97
C ALA A 283 2.85 -15.10 16.22
N CYS A 284 3.66 -15.07 15.15
CA CYS A 284 5.12 -15.25 15.27
C CYS A 284 5.77 -14.13 16.12
N VAL A 285 5.33 -12.88 15.97
CA VAL A 285 5.81 -11.76 16.80
C VAL A 285 5.52 -11.99 18.28
N ARG A 286 4.30 -12.43 18.62
CA ARG A 286 3.93 -12.74 20.03
C ARG A 286 4.75 -13.86 20.61
N ASP A 287 5.01 -14.93 19.85
CA ASP A 287 5.74 -16.12 20.32
C ASP A 287 7.23 -15.82 20.52
N MET A 288 7.78 -14.80 19.85
CA MET A 288 9.19 -14.37 19.97
C MET A 288 9.40 -13.22 20.96
N SER A 289 8.33 -12.63 21.52
CA SER A 289 8.38 -11.53 22.48
C SER A 289 8.42 -12.04 23.91
#